data_30edee2987a99cc13b13b44ddee3b1af
#
_entry.id   30edee2987a99cc13b13b44ddee3b1af
#
_cell.length_a   1.000
_cell.length_b   1.000
_cell.length_c   1.000
_cell.angle_alpha   90.00
_cell.angle_beta   90.00
_cell.angle_gamma   90.00
#
_symmetry.space_group_name_H-M   'P 1'
#
loop_
_entity.id
_entity.type
_entity.pdbx_description
1 polymer ?
#
loop_
_entity_poly.entity_id
_entity_poly.type
_entity_poly.pdbx_seq_one_letter_code
_entity_poly.pdbx_strand_id
1 'polypeptide(L)'
;MPELLQEMYYGPNVQNLIESDDCKVMRLSDNSGEGMMTLYHVFPGVFLMYNDFHMKECVSGFQTDMDLLCIDHCQEGRIEQEVGQNAFSYLEAGDLRVDRRIHHSGKVEFPLCHYHGISIGFQVETAAKEIPAYMKGFSVDLYELQNKYCSDRTPYVIPGEPAIEHIFSELYNVPVKIKKDYFKIKVLELLLYLDALELSGHTEERPYFYKGQVEKIKAIQSLLTQDLTKNYTLEELSAKFDIALTPMKNCFKSVYGSPIFTYMRNYRMNYAAALLKSDKSLKVADVAGLVGYDSPSKFTAAFHQTMGKAPLEYRKSII
;
A
#
# COMPACT_ATOMS: atom_id res chain seq x y z
N MET A 1 -16.36 -18.91 17.16
CA MET A 1 -15.59 -18.29 16.06
C MET A 1 -15.95 -19.00 14.76
N PRO A 2 -16.21 -18.30 13.67
CA PRO A 2 -16.36 -18.93 12.37
C PRO A 2 -15.09 -19.72 12.05
N GLU A 3 -15.25 -20.94 11.53
CA GLU A 3 -14.15 -21.85 11.16
C GLU A 3 -13.08 -21.18 10.28
N LEU A 4 -13.49 -20.24 9.45
CA LEU A 4 -12.65 -19.47 8.52
C LEU A 4 -11.39 -18.87 9.15
N LEU A 5 -11.44 -18.38 10.40
CA LEU A 5 -10.29 -17.73 11.05
C LEU A 5 -9.34 -18.68 11.75
N GLN A 6 -9.79 -19.91 12.05
CA GLN A 6 -8.93 -20.92 12.67
C GLN A 6 -7.97 -21.55 11.65
N GLU A 7 -8.32 -21.49 10.36
CA GLU A 7 -7.57 -22.12 9.28
C GLU A 7 -6.55 -21.18 8.59
N MET A 8 -6.48 -19.90 9.02
CA MET A 8 -5.52 -18.94 8.45
C MET A 8 -4.34 -18.72 9.40
N TYR A 9 -3.15 -19.06 8.93
CA TYR A 9 -1.89 -18.76 9.61
C TYR A 9 -1.21 -17.55 8.95
N TYR A 10 -0.84 -16.55 9.74
CA TYR A 10 -0.28 -15.29 9.25
C TYR A 10 1.26 -15.20 9.38
N GLY A 11 1.88 -16.21 9.99
CA GLY A 11 3.34 -16.26 10.18
C GLY A 11 3.78 -16.08 11.64
N PRO A 12 5.05 -16.38 11.94
CA PRO A 12 5.57 -16.41 13.30
C PRO A 12 5.70 -15.02 13.96
N ASN A 13 5.76 -13.96 13.17
CA ASN A 13 5.94 -12.58 13.65
C ASN A 13 4.60 -11.87 13.92
N VAL A 14 3.48 -12.59 13.81
CA VAL A 14 2.15 -12.05 14.03
C VAL A 14 1.63 -12.48 15.38
N GLN A 15 1.29 -11.49 16.22
CA GLN A 15 0.72 -11.68 17.55
C GLN A 15 -0.76 -11.28 17.56
N ASN A 16 -1.62 -12.16 18.06
CA ASN A 16 -3.02 -11.81 18.34
C ASN A 16 -3.09 -10.95 19.60
N LEU A 17 -3.66 -9.76 19.50
CA LEU A 17 -3.84 -8.83 20.62
C LEU A 17 -5.26 -8.90 21.19
N ILE A 18 -6.26 -8.94 20.31
CA ILE A 18 -7.68 -8.99 20.64
C ILE A 18 -8.33 -10.02 19.74
N GLU A 19 -9.20 -10.83 20.33
CA GLU A 19 -9.99 -11.79 19.60
C GLU A 19 -11.40 -11.82 20.20
N SER A 20 -12.40 -11.51 19.40
CA SER A 20 -13.82 -11.50 19.75
C SER A 20 -14.65 -12.16 18.64
N ASP A 21 -15.95 -12.31 18.86
CA ASP A 21 -16.84 -12.86 17.82
C ASP A 21 -16.94 -11.98 16.57
N ASP A 22 -16.74 -10.67 16.72
CA ASP A 22 -16.91 -9.69 15.63
C ASP A 22 -15.60 -9.26 14.98
N CYS A 23 -14.47 -9.28 15.70
CA CYS A 23 -13.19 -8.84 15.15
C CYS A 23 -11.98 -9.51 15.80
N LYS A 24 -10.89 -9.53 15.04
CA LYS A 24 -9.56 -9.98 15.45
C LYS A 24 -8.55 -8.88 15.18
N VAL A 25 -7.78 -8.49 16.19
CA VAL A 25 -6.71 -7.50 16.07
C VAL A 25 -5.37 -8.21 16.21
N MET A 26 -4.52 -8.02 15.22
CA MET A 26 -3.21 -8.64 15.14
C MET A 26 -2.13 -7.58 14.97
N ARG A 27 -0.99 -7.81 15.59
CA ARG A 27 0.22 -6.99 15.44
C ARG A 27 1.29 -7.82 14.76
N LEU A 28 1.86 -7.27 13.71
CA LEU A 28 3.09 -7.75 13.07
C LEU A 28 4.23 -6.84 13.53
N SER A 29 5.35 -7.39 13.96
CA SER A 29 6.52 -6.59 14.31
C SER A 29 7.82 -7.34 14.02
N ASP A 30 8.79 -6.61 13.46
CA ASP A 30 10.15 -7.09 13.24
C ASP A 30 11.16 -5.94 13.36
N ASN A 31 12.41 -6.17 12.94
CA ASN A 31 13.48 -5.17 13.02
C ASN A 31 13.26 -3.97 12.07
N SER A 32 12.36 -4.06 11.10
CA SER A 32 12.08 -2.99 10.12
C SER A 32 10.95 -2.06 10.52
N GLY A 33 10.15 -2.45 11.54
CA GLY A 33 9.02 -1.67 12.03
C GLY A 33 7.88 -2.51 12.58
N GLU A 34 6.68 -1.95 12.55
CA GLU A 34 5.47 -2.62 13.04
C GLU A 34 4.27 -2.36 12.14
N GLY A 35 3.29 -3.25 12.21
CA GLY A 35 2.01 -3.13 11.53
C GLY A 35 0.87 -3.69 12.35
N MET A 36 -0.31 -3.13 12.11
CA MET A 36 -1.57 -3.56 12.71
C MET A 36 -2.51 -4.08 11.63
N MET A 37 -3.16 -5.19 11.92
CA MET A 37 -4.21 -5.78 11.10
C MET A 37 -5.45 -5.93 11.95
N THR A 38 -6.58 -5.39 11.47
CA THR A 38 -7.87 -5.52 12.15
C THR A 38 -8.86 -6.20 11.21
N LEU A 39 -9.19 -7.44 11.50
CA LEU A 39 -10.05 -8.28 10.68
C LEU A 39 -11.46 -8.33 11.25
N TYR A 40 -12.45 -8.14 10.39
CA TYR A 40 -13.88 -8.23 10.69
C TYR A 40 -14.56 -9.33 9.88
N HIS A 41 -15.52 -10.03 10.49
CA HIS A 41 -16.43 -10.91 9.77
C HIS A 41 -17.56 -10.11 9.11
N VAL A 42 -17.80 -10.37 7.82
CA VAL A 42 -18.85 -9.69 7.06
C VAL A 42 -20.02 -10.63 6.78
N PHE A 43 -19.73 -11.76 6.12
CA PHE A 43 -20.63 -12.87 5.88
C PHE A 43 -19.90 -14.18 6.22
N PRO A 44 -20.59 -15.33 6.39
CA PRO A 44 -19.91 -16.60 6.40
C PRO A 44 -19.05 -16.74 5.13
N GLY A 45 -17.78 -17.09 5.30
CA GLY A 45 -16.82 -17.13 4.21
C GLY A 45 -16.29 -15.78 3.70
N VAL A 46 -16.67 -14.64 4.32
CA VAL A 46 -16.20 -13.30 3.90
C VAL A 46 -15.62 -12.53 5.08
N PHE A 47 -14.42 -12.01 4.90
CA PHE A 47 -13.79 -11.11 5.87
C PHE A 47 -13.34 -9.79 5.23
N LEU A 48 -13.25 -8.75 6.05
CA LEU A 48 -12.70 -7.45 5.71
C LEU A 48 -11.58 -7.13 6.72
N MET A 49 -10.40 -6.80 6.23
CA MET A 49 -9.23 -6.54 7.06
C MET A 49 -8.64 -5.16 6.76
N TYR A 50 -8.53 -4.32 7.78
CA TYR A 50 -7.74 -3.10 7.72
C TYR A 50 -6.28 -3.44 7.97
N ASN A 51 -5.41 -2.88 7.15
CA ASN A 51 -3.97 -3.03 7.26
C ASN A 51 -3.35 -1.65 7.45
N ASP A 52 -2.51 -1.51 8.47
CA ASP A 52 -1.77 -0.29 8.75
C ASP A 52 -0.34 -0.67 9.13
N PHE A 53 0.59 -0.51 8.19
CA PHE A 53 1.98 -0.91 8.33
C PHE A 53 2.90 0.31 8.27
N HIS A 54 3.74 0.43 9.31
CA HIS A 54 4.82 1.40 9.43
C HIS A 54 6.16 0.67 9.52
N MET A 55 6.55 0.04 8.43
CA MET A 55 7.73 -0.80 8.33
C MET A 55 8.28 -0.79 6.92
N LYS A 56 9.54 -1.17 6.77
CA LYS A 56 10.21 -1.23 5.47
C LYS A 56 9.87 -2.50 4.70
N GLU A 57 9.76 -3.61 5.41
CA GLU A 57 9.54 -4.92 4.84
C GLU A 57 8.97 -5.87 5.89
N CYS A 58 8.33 -6.93 5.44
CA CYS A 58 7.99 -8.05 6.30
C CYS A 58 8.10 -9.38 5.55
N VAL A 59 8.22 -10.46 6.28
CA VAL A 59 8.09 -11.80 5.71
C VAL A 59 6.65 -12.26 5.96
N SER A 60 5.89 -12.38 4.87
CA SER A 60 4.58 -13.01 4.95
C SER A 60 4.75 -14.52 5.12
N GLY A 61 4.12 -15.05 6.15
CA GLY A 61 4.00 -16.50 6.36
C GLY A 61 2.56 -16.97 6.16
N PHE A 62 1.76 -16.23 5.40
CA PHE A 62 0.35 -16.55 5.20
C PHE A 62 0.18 -17.91 4.52
N GLN A 63 -0.51 -18.81 5.19
CA GLN A 63 -0.84 -20.15 4.71
C GLN A 63 -2.33 -20.41 4.90
N THR A 64 -2.95 -20.99 3.91
CA THR A 64 -4.33 -21.45 3.93
C THR A 64 -4.51 -22.57 2.91
N ASP A 65 -5.32 -23.54 3.24
CA ASP A 65 -5.78 -24.59 2.30
C ASP A 65 -7.08 -24.20 1.60
N MET A 66 -7.64 -23.03 1.96
CA MET A 66 -8.88 -22.52 1.37
C MET A 66 -8.64 -21.85 0.02
N ASP A 67 -9.61 -22.00 -0.88
CA ASP A 67 -9.65 -21.21 -2.11
C ASP A 67 -10.17 -19.80 -1.80
N LEU A 68 -9.24 -18.84 -1.74
CA LEU A 68 -9.53 -17.46 -1.40
C LEU A 68 -9.44 -16.55 -2.64
N LEU A 69 -10.53 -15.87 -2.95
CA LEU A 69 -10.49 -14.66 -3.78
C LEU A 69 -10.25 -13.46 -2.86
N CYS A 70 -9.17 -12.72 -3.10
CA CYS A 70 -8.83 -11.54 -2.32
C CYS A 70 -8.86 -10.28 -3.18
N ILE A 71 -9.38 -9.20 -2.59
CA ILE A 71 -9.43 -7.88 -3.19
C ILE A 71 -8.74 -6.92 -2.21
N ASP A 72 -7.61 -6.35 -2.63
CA ASP A 72 -6.85 -5.39 -1.83
C ASP A 72 -6.97 -3.99 -2.43
N HIS A 73 -7.31 -3.01 -1.60
CA HIS A 73 -7.27 -1.59 -1.93
C HIS A 73 -6.14 -0.91 -1.16
N CYS A 74 -5.33 -0.15 -1.86
CA CYS A 74 -4.30 0.69 -1.26
C CYS A 74 -4.84 2.12 -1.07
N GLN A 75 -4.96 2.59 0.18
CA GLN A 75 -5.33 3.98 0.47
C GLN A 75 -4.10 4.89 0.44
N GLU A 76 -3.05 4.48 1.13
CA GLU A 76 -1.81 5.25 1.24
C GLU A 76 -0.60 4.31 1.20
N GLY A 77 0.53 4.85 0.74
CA GLY A 77 1.76 4.09 0.67
C GLY A 77 1.86 3.25 -0.59
N ARG A 78 2.53 2.10 -0.46
CA ARG A 78 2.82 1.24 -1.59
C ARG A 78 3.25 -0.15 -1.15
N ILE A 79 2.79 -1.18 -1.86
CA ILE A 79 3.30 -2.56 -1.71
C ILE A 79 4.08 -2.93 -2.96
N GLU A 80 5.29 -3.46 -2.77
CA GLU A 80 6.05 -4.17 -3.78
C GLU A 80 5.77 -5.66 -3.67
N GLN A 81 5.46 -6.29 -4.79
CA GLN A 81 5.23 -7.72 -4.88
C GLN A 81 6.05 -8.33 -6.00
N GLU A 82 6.72 -9.43 -5.72
CA GLU A 82 7.40 -10.22 -6.73
C GLU A 82 6.37 -10.96 -7.60
N VAL A 83 6.51 -10.84 -8.93
CA VAL A 83 5.67 -11.47 -9.93
C VAL A 83 6.54 -12.38 -10.79
N GLY A 84 6.26 -13.69 -10.73
CA GLY A 84 7.13 -14.67 -11.39
C GLY A 84 8.51 -14.73 -10.76
N GLN A 85 9.53 -15.09 -11.52
CA GLN A 85 10.87 -15.36 -10.98
C GLN A 85 11.82 -14.14 -10.94
N ASN A 86 11.48 -13.01 -11.56
CA ASN A 86 12.47 -11.92 -11.72
C ASN A 86 11.84 -10.54 -12.00
N ALA A 87 10.57 -10.33 -11.67
CA ALA A 87 9.91 -9.06 -11.89
C ALA A 87 9.12 -8.62 -10.66
N PHE A 88 8.94 -7.31 -10.51
CA PHE A 88 8.16 -6.71 -9.45
C PHE A 88 7.00 -5.90 -10.03
N SER A 89 5.86 -5.98 -9.36
CA SER A 89 4.72 -5.09 -9.55
C SER A 89 4.45 -4.29 -8.27
N TYR A 90 3.75 -3.18 -8.45
CA TYR A 90 3.45 -2.26 -7.35
C TYR A 90 1.95 -2.01 -7.26
N LEU A 91 1.40 -2.14 -6.06
CA LEU A 91 0.07 -1.65 -5.73
C LEU A 91 0.20 -0.23 -5.22
N GLU A 92 -0.37 0.72 -5.95
CA GLU A 92 -0.28 2.16 -5.66
C GLU A 92 -1.52 2.69 -4.94
N ALA A 93 -1.41 3.88 -4.33
CA ALA A 93 -2.56 4.52 -3.71
C ALA A 93 -3.72 4.72 -4.73
N GLY A 94 -4.91 4.30 -4.35
CA GLY A 94 -6.11 4.28 -5.16
C GLY A 94 -6.35 2.98 -5.93
N ASP A 95 -5.34 2.13 -6.10
CA ASP A 95 -5.48 0.89 -6.87
C ASP A 95 -6.24 -0.20 -6.13
N LEU A 96 -6.90 -1.06 -6.94
CA LEU A 96 -7.36 -2.37 -6.50
C LEU A 96 -6.46 -3.47 -7.07
N ARG A 97 -6.21 -4.49 -6.27
CA ARG A 97 -5.64 -5.76 -6.72
C ARG A 97 -6.62 -6.88 -6.44
N VAL A 98 -6.86 -7.71 -7.43
CA VAL A 98 -7.67 -8.92 -7.32
C VAL A 98 -6.76 -10.12 -7.55
N ASP A 99 -6.67 -11.03 -6.59
CA ASP A 99 -5.87 -12.24 -6.70
C ASP A 99 -6.55 -13.47 -6.08
N ARG A 100 -6.12 -14.64 -6.55
CA ARG A 100 -6.43 -15.92 -5.91
C ARG A 100 -5.30 -16.26 -4.96
N ARG A 101 -5.56 -16.08 -3.67
CA ARG A 101 -4.54 -16.24 -2.64
C ARG A 101 -4.54 -17.66 -2.08
N ILE A 102 -3.58 -18.47 -2.53
CA ILE A 102 -3.46 -19.87 -2.10
C ILE A 102 -2.44 -19.94 -0.96
N HIS A 103 -1.17 -19.71 -1.25
CA HIS A 103 -0.10 -19.62 -0.27
C HIS A 103 0.76 -18.40 -0.61
N HIS A 104 1.05 -17.61 0.38
CA HIS A 104 1.94 -16.47 0.22
C HIS A 104 3.05 -16.57 1.26
N SER A 105 4.15 -17.21 0.88
CA SER A 105 5.39 -17.19 1.66
C SER A 105 6.41 -16.37 0.89
N GLY A 106 6.77 -15.22 1.43
CA GLY A 106 7.75 -14.39 0.76
C GLY A 106 7.92 -13.04 1.41
N LYS A 107 8.91 -12.32 0.90
CA LYS A 107 9.20 -10.95 1.32
C LYS A 107 8.19 -10.00 0.68
N VAL A 108 7.56 -9.19 1.51
CA VAL A 108 6.74 -8.04 1.10
C VAL A 108 7.51 -6.78 1.46
N GLU A 109 7.72 -5.90 0.53
CA GLU A 109 8.41 -4.63 0.76
C GLU A 109 7.44 -3.45 0.66
N PHE A 110 7.67 -2.46 1.53
CA PHE A 110 6.95 -1.19 1.55
C PHE A 110 7.93 -0.07 1.19
N PRO A 111 8.07 0.29 -0.10
CA PRO A 111 9.11 1.24 -0.56
C PRO A 111 9.05 2.61 0.10
N LEU A 112 7.87 3.01 0.61
CA LEU A 112 7.66 4.26 1.34
C LEU A 112 7.71 4.07 2.87
N CYS A 113 8.05 2.88 3.36
CA CYS A 113 8.02 2.50 4.79
C CYS A 113 6.64 2.70 5.43
N HIS A 114 5.60 2.73 4.64
CA HIS A 114 4.23 2.97 5.03
C HIS A 114 3.27 2.33 4.03
N TYR A 115 2.22 1.69 4.55
CA TYR A 115 1.10 1.17 3.76
C TYR A 115 -0.16 1.17 4.62
N HIS A 116 -1.22 1.78 4.11
CA HIS A 116 -2.54 1.73 4.67
C HIS A 116 -3.53 1.24 3.61
N GLY A 117 -4.30 0.21 3.93
CA GLY A 117 -5.19 -0.40 2.95
C GLY A 117 -6.25 -1.30 3.58
N ILE A 118 -7.17 -1.77 2.73
CA ILE A 118 -8.20 -2.74 3.08
C ILE A 118 -8.04 -3.97 2.20
N SER A 119 -8.08 -5.14 2.84
CA SER A 119 -8.19 -6.44 2.16
C SER A 119 -9.57 -7.02 2.41
N ILE A 120 -10.26 -7.46 1.36
CA ILE A 120 -11.52 -8.20 1.45
C ILE A 120 -11.28 -9.59 0.87
N GLY A 121 -11.52 -10.62 1.68
CA GLY A 121 -11.29 -12.01 1.29
C GLY A 121 -12.59 -12.81 1.29
N PHE A 122 -12.73 -13.65 0.27
CA PHE A 122 -13.85 -14.53 0.04
C PHE A 122 -13.34 -15.98 0.00
N GLN A 123 -13.75 -16.80 0.93
CA GLN A 123 -13.69 -18.25 0.74
C GLN A 123 -14.79 -18.63 -0.24
N VAL A 124 -14.40 -18.86 -1.48
CA VAL A 124 -15.30 -18.86 -2.62
C VAL A 124 -16.46 -19.84 -2.45
N GLU A 125 -16.18 -21.06 -1.99
CA GLU A 125 -17.22 -22.09 -1.81
C GLU A 125 -18.30 -21.67 -0.80
N THR A 126 -17.90 -21.16 0.37
CA THR A 126 -18.85 -20.75 1.42
C THR A 126 -19.56 -19.45 1.03
N ALA A 127 -18.81 -18.44 0.56
CA ALA A 127 -19.37 -17.15 0.21
C ALA A 127 -20.38 -17.23 -0.95
N ALA A 128 -20.13 -18.08 -1.94
CA ALA A 128 -21.05 -18.32 -3.06
C ALA A 128 -22.42 -18.90 -2.64
N LYS A 129 -22.47 -19.64 -1.53
CA LYS A 129 -23.71 -20.16 -0.96
C LYS A 129 -24.41 -19.11 -0.06
N GLU A 130 -23.64 -18.45 0.76
CA GLU A 130 -24.17 -17.62 1.85
C GLU A 130 -24.60 -16.23 1.40
N ILE A 131 -23.91 -15.59 0.46
CA ILE A 131 -24.29 -14.26 -0.04
C ILE A 131 -25.70 -14.26 -0.67
N PRO A 132 -26.06 -15.20 -1.58
CA PRO A 132 -27.42 -15.29 -2.11
C PRO A 132 -28.48 -15.63 -1.07
N ALA A 133 -28.12 -16.30 0.02
CA ALA A 133 -29.04 -16.57 1.13
C ALA A 133 -29.38 -15.28 1.91
N TYR A 134 -28.41 -14.35 2.04
CA TYR A 134 -28.62 -13.04 2.65
C TYR A 134 -29.36 -12.07 1.73
N MET A 135 -29.03 -12.05 0.44
CA MET A 135 -29.64 -11.17 -0.55
C MET A 135 -30.23 -11.99 -1.69
N LYS A 136 -31.49 -12.36 -1.54
CA LYS A 136 -32.19 -13.17 -2.54
C LYS A 136 -32.21 -12.47 -3.90
N GLY A 137 -31.70 -13.18 -4.92
CA GLY A 137 -31.60 -12.64 -6.28
C GLY A 137 -30.35 -11.79 -6.55
N PHE A 138 -29.35 -11.83 -5.68
CA PHE A 138 -28.04 -11.27 -5.97
C PHE A 138 -27.43 -11.97 -7.18
N SER A 139 -27.05 -11.19 -8.20
CA SER A 139 -26.75 -11.71 -9.54
C SER A 139 -25.27 -12.13 -9.73
N VAL A 140 -24.36 -11.71 -8.84
CA VAL A 140 -22.92 -11.94 -9.04
C VAL A 140 -22.55 -13.38 -8.67
N ASP A 141 -21.91 -14.08 -9.60
CA ASP A 141 -21.32 -15.39 -9.39
C ASP A 141 -19.84 -15.24 -9.04
N LEU A 142 -19.46 -15.67 -7.81
CA LEU A 142 -18.08 -15.55 -7.34
C LEU A 142 -17.09 -16.44 -8.09
N TYR A 143 -17.53 -17.56 -8.64
CA TYR A 143 -16.67 -18.42 -9.46
C TYR A 143 -16.38 -17.77 -10.82
N GLU A 144 -17.40 -17.17 -11.44
CA GLU A 144 -17.22 -16.40 -12.67
C GLU A 144 -16.33 -15.17 -12.43
N LEU A 145 -16.52 -14.47 -11.31
CA LEU A 145 -15.69 -13.34 -10.92
C LEU A 145 -14.23 -13.76 -10.71
N GLN A 146 -13.99 -14.88 -10.01
CA GLN A 146 -12.64 -15.43 -9.84
C GLN A 146 -12.00 -15.82 -11.18
N ASN A 147 -12.74 -16.45 -12.08
CA ASN A 147 -12.25 -16.79 -13.41
C ASN A 147 -11.94 -15.54 -14.24
N LYS A 148 -12.76 -14.50 -14.13
CA LYS A 148 -12.59 -13.22 -14.84
C LYS A 148 -11.25 -12.55 -14.49
N TYR A 149 -10.88 -12.53 -13.20
CA TYR A 149 -9.70 -11.79 -12.73
C TYR A 149 -8.45 -12.64 -12.46
N CYS A 150 -8.60 -13.95 -12.30
CA CYS A 150 -7.52 -14.81 -11.80
C CYS A 150 -7.21 -15.98 -12.74
N SER A 151 -7.48 -15.86 -14.05
CA SER A 151 -7.31 -16.93 -15.04
C SER A 151 -5.87 -17.39 -15.23
N ASP A 152 -4.90 -16.48 -15.07
CA ASP A 152 -3.47 -16.71 -15.34
C ASP A 152 -2.59 -16.83 -14.09
N ARG A 153 -3.20 -16.87 -12.89
CA ARG A 153 -2.53 -16.90 -11.58
C ARG A 153 -1.69 -15.66 -11.26
N THR A 154 -1.70 -14.64 -12.11
CA THR A 154 -1.08 -13.35 -11.78
C THR A 154 -2.11 -12.43 -11.12
N PRO A 155 -1.71 -11.60 -10.14
CA PRO A 155 -2.61 -10.61 -9.56
C PRO A 155 -3.07 -9.62 -10.63
N TYR A 156 -4.38 -9.40 -10.71
CA TYR A 156 -4.94 -8.39 -11.61
C TYR A 156 -5.01 -7.05 -10.88
N VAL A 157 -4.40 -6.01 -11.45
CA VAL A 157 -4.41 -4.66 -10.85
C VAL A 157 -5.32 -3.74 -11.67
N ILE A 158 -6.30 -3.17 -11.00
CA ILE A 158 -7.20 -2.15 -11.53
C ILE A 158 -6.68 -0.79 -11.05
N PRO A 159 -6.27 0.12 -11.95
CA PRO A 159 -5.85 1.47 -11.58
C PRO A 159 -6.95 2.23 -10.84
N GLY A 160 -6.55 3.09 -9.91
CA GLY A 160 -7.48 3.92 -9.16
C GLY A 160 -8.37 4.78 -10.04
N GLU A 161 -9.68 4.73 -9.78
CA GLU A 161 -10.68 5.54 -10.46
C GLU A 161 -11.76 6.03 -9.48
N PRO A 162 -12.57 7.04 -9.85
CA PRO A 162 -13.54 7.65 -8.95
C PRO A 162 -14.56 6.68 -8.33
N ALA A 163 -14.94 5.60 -9.04
CA ALA A 163 -15.86 4.60 -8.52
C ALA A 163 -15.22 3.76 -7.39
N ILE A 164 -13.97 3.38 -7.54
CA ILE A 164 -13.18 2.68 -6.51
C ILE A 164 -13.02 3.60 -5.29
N GLU A 165 -12.60 4.85 -5.51
CA GLU A 165 -12.45 5.84 -4.45
C GLU A 165 -13.74 6.03 -3.66
N HIS A 166 -14.90 6.12 -4.35
CA HIS A 166 -16.20 6.23 -3.71
C HIS A 166 -16.51 5.04 -2.79
N ILE A 167 -16.26 3.81 -3.26
CA ILE A 167 -16.54 2.60 -2.47
C ILE A 167 -15.65 2.57 -1.21
N PHE A 168 -14.36 2.81 -1.34
CA PHE A 168 -13.40 2.60 -0.27
C PHE A 168 -13.24 3.79 0.68
N SER A 169 -13.38 5.05 0.23
CA SER A 169 -13.32 6.22 1.11
C SER A 169 -14.32 6.14 2.26
N GLU A 170 -15.52 5.61 1.99
CA GLU A 170 -16.53 5.40 3.02
C GLU A 170 -16.18 4.26 3.97
N LEU A 171 -15.53 3.18 3.50
CA LEU A 171 -15.11 2.06 4.34
C LEU A 171 -14.08 2.49 5.39
N TYR A 172 -13.22 3.45 5.10
CA TYR A 172 -12.22 3.93 6.06
C TYR A 172 -12.81 4.76 7.22
N ASN A 173 -14.04 5.28 7.07
CA ASN A 173 -14.66 6.21 8.03
C ASN A 173 -16.00 5.70 8.59
N VAL A 174 -16.21 4.39 8.69
CA VAL A 174 -17.49 3.82 9.13
C VAL A 174 -17.74 4.03 10.62
N PRO A 175 -18.84 4.67 11.02
CA PRO A 175 -19.23 4.77 12.44
C PRO A 175 -19.43 3.39 13.07
N VAL A 176 -18.90 3.19 14.28
CA VAL A 176 -18.92 1.89 14.97
C VAL A 176 -20.33 1.28 15.06
N LYS A 177 -21.35 2.11 15.31
CA LYS A 177 -22.74 1.65 15.47
C LYS A 177 -23.33 0.92 14.27
N ILE A 178 -22.92 1.28 13.05
CA ILE A 178 -23.47 0.71 11.80
C ILE A 178 -22.48 -0.22 11.09
N LYS A 179 -21.28 -0.36 11.62
CA LYS A 179 -20.12 -0.97 10.95
C LYS A 179 -20.45 -2.36 10.38
N LYS A 180 -21.09 -3.21 11.16
CA LYS A 180 -21.40 -4.61 10.79
C LYS A 180 -22.30 -4.71 9.55
N ASP A 181 -23.36 -3.92 9.47
CA ASP A 181 -24.29 -3.97 8.34
C ASP A 181 -23.76 -3.16 7.17
N TYR A 182 -23.05 -2.07 7.45
CA TYR A 182 -22.46 -1.24 6.42
C TYR A 182 -21.37 -1.99 5.61
N PHE A 183 -20.55 -2.80 6.26
CA PHE A 183 -19.58 -3.66 5.57
C PHE A 183 -20.26 -4.61 4.59
N LYS A 184 -21.41 -5.19 4.94
CA LYS A 184 -22.16 -6.06 4.03
C LYS A 184 -22.59 -5.32 2.78
N ILE A 185 -23.14 -4.11 2.93
CA ILE A 185 -23.57 -3.27 1.81
C ILE A 185 -22.41 -2.95 0.89
N LYS A 186 -21.28 -2.51 1.45
CA LYS A 186 -20.10 -2.13 0.67
C LYS A 186 -19.41 -3.30 -0.02
N VAL A 187 -19.43 -4.48 0.60
CA VAL A 187 -18.93 -5.71 -0.04
C VAL A 187 -19.81 -6.09 -1.24
N LEU A 188 -21.13 -6.01 -1.11
CA LEU A 188 -22.04 -6.29 -2.22
C LEU A 188 -21.90 -5.26 -3.34
N GLU A 189 -21.75 -3.98 -3.01
CA GLU A 189 -21.48 -2.90 -3.97
C GLU A 189 -20.17 -3.16 -4.75
N LEU A 190 -19.10 -3.54 -4.05
CA LEU A 190 -17.82 -3.88 -4.67
C LEU A 190 -17.94 -5.07 -5.62
N LEU A 191 -18.67 -6.11 -5.23
CA LEU A 191 -18.90 -7.27 -6.10
C LEU A 191 -19.66 -6.89 -7.38
N LEU A 192 -20.71 -6.06 -7.27
CA LEU A 192 -21.47 -5.55 -8.43
C LEU A 192 -20.58 -4.69 -9.34
N TYR A 193 -19.75 -3.83 -8.76
CA TYR A 193 -18.80 -3.02 -9.52
C TYR A 193 -17.83 -3.90 -10.32
N LEU A 194 -17.21 -4.90 -9.66
CA LEU A 194 -16.25 -5.80 -10.30
C LEU A 194 -16.91 -6.69 -11.37
N ASP A 195 -18.15 -7.11 -11.15
CA ASP A 195 -18.90 -7.89 -12.12
C ASP A 195 -19.20 -7.07 -13.38
N ALA A 196 -19.65 -5.83 -13.21
CA ALA A 196 -19.99 -4.92 -14.30
C ALA A 196 -18.76 -4.36 -15.05
N LEU A 197 -17.57 -4.36 -14.44
CA LEU A 197 -16.37 -3.80 -15.06
C LEU A 197 -15.98 -4.61 -16.30
N GLU A 198 -16.00 -3.99 -17.47
CA GLU A 198 -15.48 -4.60 -18.68
C GLU A 198 -13.95 -4.59 -18.67
N LEU A 199 -13.34 -5.77 -18.74
CA LEU A 199 -11.90 -5.87 -18.90
C LEU A 199 -11.59 -5.51 -20.36
N SER A 200 -11.27 -4.23 -20.61
CA SER A 200 -10.78 -3.81 -21.93
C SER A 200 -9.55 -4.64 -22.26
N GLY A 201 -9.53 -5.27 -23.44
CA GLY A 201 -8.44 -6.12 -23.90
C GLY A 201 -7.08 -5.40 -24.09
N HIS A 202 -6.99 -4.17 -23.68
CA HIS A 202 -5.83 -3.37 -23.41
C HIS A 202 -5.86 -3.01 -21.92
N THR A 203 -5.63 -4.00 -21.06
CA THR A 203 -5.02 -3.70 -19.77
C THR A 203 -3.76 -2.93 -20.15
N GLU A 204 -3.65 -1.67 -19.74
CA GLU A 204 -2.34 -1.10 -19.49
C GLU A 204 -1.75 -2.04 -18.44
N GLU A 205 -1.08 -3.10 -18.93
CA GLU A 205 -0.32 -3.98 -18.07
C GLU A 205 0.53 -3.06 -17.24
N ARG A 206 0.27 -3.02 -15.93
CA ARG A 206 1.14 -2.26 -15.04
C ARG A 206 2.55 -2.70 -15.35
N PRO A 207 3.48 -1.80 -15.63
CA PRO A 207 4.81 -2.19 -16.07
C PRO A 207 5.46 -3.04 -15.00
N TYR A 208 5.77 -4.28 -15.35
CA TYR A 208 6.64 -5.12 -14.55
C TYR A 208 8.08 -4.62 -14.71
N PHE A 209 8.77 -4.49 -13.59
CA PHE A 209 10.16 -4.08 -13.61
C PHE A 209 11.06 -5.26 -13.24
N TYR A 210 12.04 -5.54 -14.08
CA TYR A 210 13.01 -6.59 -13.79
C TYR A 210 13.79 -6.28 -12.53
N LYS A 211 14.07 -7.32 -11.75
CA LYS A 211 14.77 -7.25 -10.46
C LYS A 211 16.03 -6.40 -10.51
N GLY A 212 16.88 -6.59 -11.53
CA GLY A 212 18.09 -5.78 -11.68
C GLY A 212 17.85 -4.28 -11.89
N GLN A 213 16.72 -3.89 -12.50
CA GLN A 213 16.34 -2.48 -12.61
C GLN A 213 15.89 -1.94 -11.25
N VAL A 214 15.06 -2.67 -10.54
CA VAL A 214 14.56 -2.28 -9.22
C VAL A 214 15.70 -2.16 -8.20
N GLU A 215 16.67 -3.09 -8.22
CA GLU A 215 17.86 -3.03 -7.39
C GLU A 215 18.70 -1.76 -7.66
N LYS A 216 18.90 -1.40 -8.94
CA LYS A 216 19.57 -0.15 -9.32
C LYS A 216 18.80 1.07 -8.79
N ILE A 217 17.47 1.07 -8.89
CA ILE A 217 16.62 2.17 -8.39
C ILE A 217 16.69 2.29 -6.86
N LYS A 218 16.66 1.18 -6.12
CA LYS A 218 16.84 1.16 -4.66
C LYS A 218 18.23 1.67 -4.26
N ALA A 219 19.27 1.32 -5.02
CA ALA A 219 20.61 1.84 -4.81
C ALA A 219 20.74 3.35 -5.12
N ILE A 220 20.03 3.85 -6.14
CA ILE A 220 19.93 5.31 -6.42
C ILE A 220 19.29 6.02 -5.22
N GLN A 221 18.17 5.53 -4.73
CA GLN A 221 17.48 6.14 -3.58
C GLN A 221 18.37 6.15 -2.34
N SER A 222 19.05 5.05 -2.06
CA SER A 222 20.01 4.95 -0.95
C SER A 222 21.15 5.98 -1.06
N LEU A 223 21.73 6.14 -2.26
CA LEU A 223 22.76 7.17 -2.52
C LEU A 223 22.22 8.58 -2.26
N LEU A 224 21.00 8.88 -2.73
CA LEU A 224 20.40 10.21 -2.63
C LEU A 224 20.03 10.58 -1.19
N THR A 225 19.69 9.59 -0.35
CA THR A 225 19.28 9.80 1.04
C THR A 225 20.43 9.69 2.05
N GLN A 226 21.56 9.12 1.65
CA GLN A 226 22.76 8.99 2.51
C GLN A 226 23.36 10.36 2.86
N ASP A 227 23.37 11.29 1.91
CA ASP A 227 23.91 12.65 2.10
C ASP A 227 23.01 13.67 1.39
N LEU A 228 22.14 14.32 2.17
CA LEU A 228 21.15 15.26 1.64
C LEU A 228 21.77 16.57 1.13
N THR A 229 23.04 16.84 1.47
CA THR A 229 23.74 18.04 0.99
C THR A 229 24.19 17.89 -0.46
N LYS A 230 24.35 16.64 -0.95
CA LYS A 230 24.75 16.37 -2.33
C LYS A 230 23.56 16.44 -3.30
N ASN A 231 23.81 17.06 -4.42
CA ASN A 231 22.89 17.10 -5.54
C ASN A 231 23.47 16.31 -6.71
N TYR A 232 22.62 15.52 -7.34
CA TYR A 232 22.97 14.74 -8.53
C TYR A 232 22.02 15.11 -9.66
N THR A 233 22.56 15.22 -10.87
CA THR A 233 21.73 15.29 -12.09
C THR A 233 21.22 13.90 -12.47
N LEU A 234 20.19 13.86 -13.31
CA LEU A 234 19.67 12.58 -13.80
C LEU A 234 20.71 11.85 -14.67
N GLU A 235 21.51 12.61 -15.40
CA GLU A 235 22.59 12.13 -16.27
C GLU A 235 23.71 11.48 -15.43
N GLU A 236 24.11 12.10 -14.32
CA GLU A 236 25.09 11.53 -13.40
C GLU A 236 24.58 10.22 -12.76
N LEU A 237 23.30 10.17 -12.36
CA LEU A 237 22.70 8.97 -11.82
C LEU A 237 22.60 7.87 -12.89
N SER A 238 22.17 8.22 -14.08
CA SER A 238 22.08 7.31 -15.24
C SER A 238 23.44 6.67 -15.55
N ALA A 239 24.48 7.49 -15.66
CA ALA A 239 25.84 7.02 -15.93
C ALA A 239 26.41 6.17 -14.77
N LYS A 240 26.21 6.60 -13.52
CA LYS A 240 26.76 5.92 -12.33
C LYS A 240 26.17 4.54 -12.12
N PHE A 241 24.88 4.35 -12.42
CA PHE A 241 24.15 3.09 -12.20
C PHE A 241 23.94 2.30 -13.49
N ASP A 242 24.51 2.74 -14.60
CA ASP A 242 24.34 2.08 -15.91
C ASP A 242 22.87 1.72 -16.18
N ILE A 243 22.02 2.73 -16.18
CA ILE A 243 20.58 2.64 -16.48
C ILE A 243 20.17 3.84 -17.33
N ALA A 244 19.52 3.60 -18.49
CA ALA A 244 19.09 4.68 -19.36
C ALA A 244 18.06 5.59 -18.65
N LEU A 245 18.05 6.88 -19.03
CA LEU A 245 17.25 7.93 -18.37
C LEU A 245 15.74 7.60 -18.28
N THR A 246 15.14 7.15 -19.39
CA THR A 246 13.69 6.85 -19.41
C THR A 246 13.33 5.64 -18.55
N PRO A 247 13.98 4.47 -18.67
CA PRO A 247 13.78 3.36 -17.74
C PRO A 247 14.02 3.75 -16.28
N MET A 248 15.06 4.53 -15.99
CA MET A 248 15.35 5.00 -14.62
C MET A 248 14.19 5.83 -14.05
N LYS A 249 13.70 6.83 -14.80
CA LYS A 249 12.58 7.70 -14.37
C LYS A 249 11.31 6.91 -14.15
N ASN A 250 10.96 6.02 -15.07
CA ASN A 250 9.74 5.22 -15.01
C ASN A 250 9.79 4.24 -13.83
N CYS A 251 10.88 3.48 -13.72
CA CYS A 251 11.05 2.53 -12.64
C CYS A 251 11.09 3.23 -11.28
N PHE A 252 11.80 4.35 -11.14
CA PHE A 252 11.83 5.12 -9.89
C PHE A 252 10.44 5.63 -9.49
N LYS A 253 9.67 6.17 -10.46
CA LYS A 253 8.30 6.61 -10.20
C LYS A 253 7.41 5.43 -9.77
N SER A 254 7.55 4.26 -10.38
CA SER A 254 6.77 3.08 -9.99
C SER A 254 7.17 2.54 -8.62
N VAL A 255 8.47 2.55 -8.26
CA VAL A 255 8.92 2.10 -6.94
C VAL A 255 8.50 3.08 -5.83
N TYR A 256 8.70 4.39 -6.04
CA TYR A 256 8.55 5.41 -4.99
C TYR A 256 7.36 6.36 -5.17
N GLY A 257 6.51 6.15 -6.17
CA GLY A 257 5.26 6.90 -6.37
C GLY A 257 5.42 8.28 -6.99
N SER A 258 6.64 8.78 -7.15
CA SER A 258 6.88 10.13 -7.65
C SER A 258 8.22 10.24 -8.38
N PRO A 259 8.38 11.23 -9.28
CA PRO A 259 9.67 11.49 -9.92
C PRO A 259 10.78 11.76 -8.89
N ILE A 260 12.03 11.40 -9.23
CA ILE A 260 13.21 11.48 -8.37
C ILE A 260 13.31 12.82 -7.63
N PHE A 261 13.19 13.94 -8.32
CA PHE A 261 13.32 15.28 -7.70
C PHE A 261 12.15 15.62 -6.78
N THR A 262 10.93 15.17 -7.09
CA THR A 262 9.77 15.34 -6.21
C THR A 262 9.92 14.52 -4.95
N TYR A 263 10.34 13.25 -5.09
CA TYR A 263 10.65 12.37 -3.98
C TYR A 263 11.70 12.99 -3.04
N MET A 264 12.83 13.43 -3.60
CA MET A 264 13.92 14.02 -2.82
C MET A 264 13.54 15.33 -2.15
N ARG A 265 12.74 16.17 -2.81
CA ARG A 265 12.20 17.39 -2.18
C ARG A 265 11.35 17.03 -0.96
N ASN A 266 10.42 16.11 -1.10
CA ASN A 266 9.56 15.68 0.01
C ASN A 266 10.36 15.03 1.14
N TYR A 267 11.31 14.16 0.80
CA TYR A 267 12.20 13.52 1.76
C TYR A 267 13.00 14.54 2.58
N ARG A 268 13.62 15.54 1.90
CA ARG A 268 14.34 16.64 2.55
C ARG A 268 13.45 17.47 3.46
N MET A 269 12.21 17.77 3.05
CA MET A 269 11.27 18.56 3.87
C MET A 269 10.80 17.77 5.09
N ASN A 270 10.52 16.47 4.96
CA ASN A 270 10.18 15.60 6.08
C ASN A 270 11.34 15.51 7.09
N TYR A 271 12.57 15.36 6.61
CA TYR A 271 13.75 15.33 7.46
C TYR A 271 13.97 16.68 8.17
N ALA A 272 13.79 17.80 7.44
CA ALA A 272 13.83 19.13 8.04
C ALA A 272 12.76 19.33 9.11
N ALA A 273 11.55 18.84 8.90
CA ALA A 273 10.46 18.88 9.89
C ALA A 273 10.83 18.10 11.16
N ALA A 274 11.45 16.93 11.02
CA ALA A 274 11.95 16.14 12.14
C ALA A 274 13.05 16.88 12.91
N LEU A 275 14.02 17.52 12.22
CA LEU A 275 15.07 18.34 12.86
C LEU A 275 14.47 19.54 13.61
N LEU A 276 13.53 20.26 12.98
CA LEU A 276 12.85 21.41 13.62
C LEU A 276 12.08 21.01 14.89
N LYS A 277 11.60 19.78 14.95
CA LYS A 277 10.88 19.20 16.10
C LYS A 277 11.84 18.76 17.19
N SER A 278 12.89 18.03 16.83
CA SER A 278 13.82 17.38 17.79
C SER A 278 14.82 18.35 18.40
N ASP A 279 15.27 19.37 17.65
CA ASP A 279 16.29 20.31 18.14
C ASP A 279 15.85 21.78 17.96
N LYS A 280 15.43 22.36 19.08
CA LYS A 280 15.00 23.77 19.14
C LYS A 280 16.16 24.77 19.02
N SER A 281 17.41 24.34 19.18
CA SER A 281 18.60 25.20 19.12
C SER A 281 19.03 25.51 17.67
N LEU A 282 18.71 24.64 16.71
CA LEU A 282 19.05 24.81 15.31
C LEU A 282 18.33 26.04 14.72
N LYS A 283 19.08 26.92 14.08
CA LYS A 283 18.49 27.99 13.28
C LYS A 283 17.89 27.44 12.00
N VAL A 284 16.89 28.12 11.46
CA VAL A 284 16.27 27.70 10.17
C VAL A 284 17.30 27.65 9.04
N ALA A 285 18.30 28.52 9.07
CA ALA A 285 19.40 28.50 8.08
C ALA A 285 20.28 27.25 8.23
N ASP A 286 20.54 26.79 9.44
CA ASP A 286 21.34 25.58 9.71
C ASP A 286 20.57 24.34 9.20
N VAL A 287 19.27 24.26 9.48
CA VAL A 287 18.40 23.21 8.98
C VAL A 287 18.38 23.19 7.45
N ALA A 288 18.28 24.39 6.80
CA ALA A 288 18.35 24.49 5.35
C ALA A 288 19.63 23.88 4.78
N GLY A 289 20.80 24.20 5.37
CA GLY A 289 22.10 23.66 4.98
C GLY A 289 22.14 22.13 5.15
N LEU A 290 21.68 21.61 6.29
CA LEU A 290 21.67 20.16 6.58
C LEU A 290 20.83 19.33 5.58
N VAL A 291 19.82 19.97 4.97
CA VAL A 291 18.96 19.31 3.96
C VAL A 291 19.32 19.72 2.52
N GLY A 292 20.50 20.32 2.30
CA GLY A 292 21.05 20.58 0.97
C GLY A 292 20.47 21.80 0.26
N TYR A 293 20.05 22.82 1.02
CA TYR A 293 19.63 24.12 0.47
C TYR A 293 20.67 25.19 0.78
N ASP A 294 21.25 25.77 -0.27
CA ASP A 294 22.20 26.88 -0.14
C ASP A 294 21.51 28.19 0.23
N SER A 295 20.19 28.31 -0.01
CA SER A 295 19.40 29.53 0.26
C SER A 295 18.29 29.25 1.27
N PRO A 296 18.33 29.87 2.47
CA PRO A 296 17.26 29.81 3.45
C PRO A 296 15.89 30.22 2.92
N SER A 297 15.86 31.18 1.97
CA SER A 297 14.61 31.64 1.34
C SER A 297 14.01 30.56 0.43
N LYS A 298 14.83 29.91 -0.40
CA LYS A 298 14.39 28.77 -1.23
C LYS A 298 13.90 27.61 -0.38
N PHE A 299 14.63 27.31 0.71
CA PHE A 299 14.21 26.30 1.69
C PHE A 299 12.85 26.64 2.30
N THR A 300 12.67 27.87 2.80
CA THR A 300 11.42 28.30 3.44
C THR A 300 10.23 28.18 2.49
N ALA A 301 10.40 28.55 1.22
CA ALA A 301 9.35 28.40 0.20
C ALA A 301 9.02 26.92 -0.07
N ALA A 302 10.03 26.06 -0.24
CA ALA A 302 9.84 24.62 -0.45
C ALA A 302 9.19 23.95 0.77
N PHE A 303 9.62 24.32 1.98
CA PHE A 303 9.07 23.81 3.23
C PHE A 303 7.59 24.18 3.39
N HIS A 304 7.26 25.46 3.16
CA HIS A 304 5.86 25.93 3.21
C HIS A 304 4.98 25.19 2.18
N GLN A 305 5.48 25.02 0.95
CA GLN A 305 4.75 24.30 -0.09
C GLN A 305 4.47 22.83 0.29
N THR A 306 5.40 22.19 1.00
CA THR A 306 5.27 20.75 1.35
C THR A 306 4.53 20.55 2.68
N MET A 307 4.78 21.40 3.69
CA MET A 307 4.26 21.23 5.05
C MET A 307 3.05 22.14 5.37
N GLY A 308 2.64 23.01 4.44
CA GLY A 308 1.53 23.95 4.64
C GLY A 308 1.81 25.08 5.61
N LYS A 309 3.00 25.14 6.26
CA LYS A 309 3.41 26.15 7.25
C LYS A 309 4.86 26.55 7.03
N ALA A 310 5.21 27.78 7.36
CA ALA A 310 6.61 28.20 7.36
C ALA A 310 7.40 27.47 8.49
N PRO A 311 8.74 27.25 8.34
CA PRO A 311 9.54 26.50 9.29
C PRO A 311 9.41 26.95 10.75
N LEU A 312 9.36 28.26 10.99
CA LEU A 312 9.20 28.81 12.35
C LEU A 312 7.80 28.61 12.91
N GLU A 313 6.77 28.71 12.08
CA GLU A 313 5.38 28.44 12.46
C GLU A 313 5.20 26.95 12.75
N TYR A 314 5.76 26.08 11.89
CA TYR A 314 5.76 24.64 12.09
C TYR A 314 6.39 24.26 13.43
N ARG A 315 7.57 24.81 13.76
CA ARG A 315 8.23 24.59 15.07
C ARG A 315 7.36 25.00 16.24
N LYS A 316 6.62 26.13 16.15
CA LYS A 316 5.73 26.63 17.22
C LYS A 316 4.44 25.81 17.36
N SER A 317 3.96 25.18 16.30
CA SER A 317 2.70 24.41 16.33
C SER A 317 2.84 23.02 16.92
N ILE A 318 4.04 22.61 17.37
CA ILE A 318 4.34 21.28 17.92
C ILE A 318 4.54 21.37 19.47
N ILE A 319 3.91 22.32 20.12
CA ILE A 319 3.91 22.45 21.60
C ILE A 319 2.73 21.70 22.18
#